data_e48e5ffd733249471f294110349bc016
#
_entry.id   e48e5ffd733249471f294110349bc016
#
_cell.length_a   1.000
_cell.length_b   1.000
_cell.length_c   1.000
_cell.angle_alpha   90.00
_cell.angle_beta   90.00
_cell.angle_gamma   90.00
#
_symmetry.space_group_name_H-M   'P 1'
#
loop_
_entity.id
_entity.type
_entity.pdbx_description
1 polymer ?
#
loop_
_entity_poly.entity_id
_entity_poly.type
_entity_poly.pdbx_seq_one_letter_code
_entity_poly.pdbx_strand_id
1 'polypeptide(L)'
;MLVDELAHSNAPGSRHPKRWQDVEELLDAGIDVLTTVNVQHLESLNDVVGGITGIRVGETVPDTVFDQADEVVLVDLPADELLARLKAGKVYQAPQAERASKNFFRKGNLIALRELALRRTADRIEDDVRAYRVEQSIADIWKTGAALLACVGPAPGAEN
;
A
#
# COMPACT_ATOMS: atom_id res chain seq x y z
N MET A 1 19.11 0.78 7.63
CA MET A 1 18.65 -0.35 8.49
C MET A 1 17.65 -1.19 7.72
N LEU A 2 17.47 -2.50 8.04
CA LEU A 2 16.43 -3.33 7.43
C LEU A 2 15.34 -3.60 8.47
N VAL A 3 14.08 -3.28 8.13
CA VAL A 3 12.91 -3.47 9.00
C VAL A 3 11.81 -4.13 8.17
N ASP A 4 11.47 -5.37 8.45
CA ASP A 4 10.43 -6.11 7.72
C ASP A 4 9.04 -5.87 8.32
N GLU A 5 7.99 -6.08 7.52
CA GLU A 5 6.57 -5.99 7.95
C GLU A 5 6.20 -4.67 8.64
N LEU A 6 6.29 -3.55 7.93
CA LEU A 6 6.06 -2.19 8.43
C LEU A 6 4.73 -2.02 9.22
N ALA A 7 3.69 -2.74 8.84
CA ALA A 7 2.36 -2.64 9.46
C ALA A 7 2.22 -3.35 10.81
N HIS A 8 3.22 -4.15 11.17
CA HIS A 8 3.11 -5.01 12.36
C HIS A 8 2.92 -4.21 13.66
N SER A 9 2.16 -4.78 14.59
CA SER A 9 2.00 -4.24 15.93
C SER A 9 3.12 -4.72 16.84
N ASN A 10 3.74 -3.82 17.58
CA ASN A 10 4.80 -4.15 18.51
C ASN A 10 4.29 -4.88 19.74
N ALA A 11 5.17 -5.58 20.44
CA ALA A 11 4.83 -6.26 21.67
C ALA A 11 4.37 -5.28 22.76
N PRO A 12 3.45 -5.70 23.66
CA PRO A 12 3.06 -4.87 24.80
C PRO A 12 4.28 -4.42 25.60
N GLY A 13 4.34 -3.11 25.93
CA GLY A 13 5.47 -2.50 26.63
C GLY A 13 6.60 -1.99 25.73
N SER A 14 6.49 -2.15 24.42
CA SER A 14 7.37 -1.48 23.47
C SER A 14 7.20 0.04 23.53
N ARG A 15 8.23 0.79 23.12
CA ARG A 15 8.22 2.25 23.08
C ARG A 15 7.09 2.81 22.22
N HIS A 16 6.88 2.23 21.06
CA HIS A 16 5.78 2.55 20.16
C HIS A 16 4.86 1.35 19.98
N PRO A 17 3.54 1.54 19.85
CA PRO A 17 2.60 0.45 19.59
C PRO A 17 2.71 -0.14 18.19
N LYS A 18 3.25 0.60 17.23
CA LYS A 18 3.35 0.21 15.82
C LYS A 18 4.77 0.32 15.31
N ARG A 19 5.17 -0.63 14.46
CA ARG A 19 6.51 -0.69 13.87
C ARG A 19 6.81 0.50 12.97
N TRP A 20 5.83 1.01 12.23
CA TRP A 20 6.03 2.19 11.40
C TRP A 20 6.43 3.43 12.22
N GLN A 21 5.99 3.55 13.48
CA GLN A 21 6.40 4.64 14.37
C GLN A 21 7.87 4.51 14.83
N ASP A 22 8.36 3.27 15.03
CA ASP A 22 9.78 3.06 15.28
C ASP A 22 10.61 3.41 14.04
N VAL A 23 10.10 3.15 12.84
CA VAL A 23 10.76 3.55 11.58
C VAL A 23 10.84 5.06 11.46
N GLU A 24 9.76 5.79 11.77
CA GLU A 24 9.79 7.26 11.78
C GLU A 24 10.87 7.80 12.74
N GLU A 25 10.95 7.24 13.95
CA GLU A 25 11.99 7.65 14.92
C GLU A 25 13.41 7.37 14.39
N LEU A 26 13.62 6.25 13.68
CA LEU A 26 14.92 5.96 13.07
C LEU A 26 15.27 6.95 11.96
N LEU A 27 14.30 7.31 11.13
CA LEU A 27 14.47 8.31 10.06
C LEU A 27 14.78 9.70 10.66
N ASP A 28 14.06 10.10 11.72
CA ASP A 28 14.31 11.35 12.42
C ASP A 28 15.72 11.41 13.05
N ALA A 29 16.27 10.25 13.41
CA ALA A 29 17.64 10.11 13.87
C ALA A 29 18.68 10.09 12.74
N GLY A 30 18.27 10.26 11.47
CA GLY A 30 19.15 10.26 10.30
C GLY A 30 19.60 8.86 9.87
N ILE A 31 18.84 7.82 10.19
CA ILE A 31 19.14 6.43 9.82
C ILE A 31 18.30 6.02 8.62
N ASP A 32 18.92 5.73 7.49
CA ASP A 32 18.23 5.19 6.33
C ASP A 32 17.60 3.82 6.63
N VAL A 33 16.33 3.65 6.27
CA VAL A 33 15.56 2.43 6.51
C VAL A 33 15.03 1.86 5.21
N LEU A 34 15.27 0.57 4.99
CA LEU A 34 14.60 -0.24 3.96
C LEU A 34 13.56 -1.11 4.66
N THR A 35 12.33 -1.01 4.23
CA THR A 35 11.21 -1.75 4.83
C THR A 35 10.32 -2.39 3.78
N THR A 36 9.43 -3.29 4.21
CA THR A 36 8.44 -3.92 3.36
C THR A 36 7.02 -3.64 3.85
N VAL A 37 6.10 -3.45 2.93
CA VAL A 37 4.68 -3.34 3.23
C VAL A 37 3.86 -4.07 2.16
N ASN A 38 2.84 -4.78 2.57
CA ASN A 38 1.88 -5.36 1.64
C ASN A 38 0.71 -4.38 1.45
N VAL A 39 0.20 -4.27 0.23
CA VAL A 39 -0.85 -3.32 -0.16
C VAL A 39 -2.10 -3.37 0.72
N GLN A 40 -2.47 -4.55 1.23
CA GLN A 40 -3.61 -4.72 2.12
C GLN A 40 -3.49 -4.04 3.48
N HIS A 41 -2.30 -3.59 3.85
CA HIS A 41 -2.04 -2.89 5.10
C HIS A 41 -2.10 -1.37 4.97
N LEU A 42 -2.27 -0.81 3.77
CA LEU A 42 -2.50 0.63 3.61
C LEU A 42 -3.91 0.98 4.08
N GLU A 43 -4.00 2.01 4.91
CA GLU A 43 -5.24 2.35 5.62
C GLU A 43 -6.38 2.70 4.67
N SER A 44 -6.13 3.47 3.63
CA SER A 44 -7.12 3.85 2.61
C SER A 44 -7.68 2.66 1.82
N LEU A 45 -6.95 1.56 1.74
CA LEU A 45 -7.34 0.38 0.97
C LEU A 45 -8.04 -0.70 1.81
N ASN A 46 -8.12 -0.53 3.13
CA ASN A 46 -8.63 -1.56 4.06
C ASN A 46 -10.06 -1.99 3.73
N ASP A 47 -10.96 -1.05 3.44
CA ASP A 47 -12.35 -1.36 3.11
C ASP A 47 -12.47 -2.08 1.75
N VAL A 48 -11.69 -1.65 0.75
CA VAL A 48 -11.66 -2.29 -0.57
C VAL A 48 -11.12 -3.72 -0.46
N VAL A 49 -10.02 -3.90 0.29
CA VAL A 49 -9.43 -5.22 0.57
C VAL A 49 -10.42 -6.11 1.31
N GLY A 50 -11.14 -5.58 2.28
CA GLY A 50 -12.21 -6.28 3.00
C GLY A 50 -13.32 -6.73 2.06
N GLY A 51 -13.73 -5.89 1.12
CA GLY A 51 -14.73 -6.22 0.10
C GLY A 51 -14.28 -7.33 -0.88
N ILE A 52 -13.00 -7.34 -1.26
CA ILE A 52 -12.42 -8.35 -2.17
C ILE A 52 -12.22 -9.69 -1.47
N THR A 53 -11.64 -9.67 -0.28
CA THR A 53 -11.15 -10.88 0.40
C THR A 53 -12.16 -11.46 1.39
N GLY A 54 -13.12 -10.65 1.84
CA GLY A 54 -14.00 -10.96 2.98
C GLY A 54 -13.29 -10.88 4.33
N ILE A 55 -12.06 -10.35 4.39
CA ILE A 55 -11.26 -10.26 5.61
C ILE A 55 -10.85 -8.81 5.84
N ARG A 56 -11.22 -8.27 7.00
CA ARG A 56 -10.76 -6.95 7.43
C ARG A 56 -9.37 -7.08 8.05
N VAL A 57 -8.42 -6.32 7.51
CA VAL A 57 -7.03 -6.32 8.00
C VAL A 57 -6.97 -5.43 9.26
N GLY A 58 -6.51 -5.99 10.38
CA GLY A 58 -6.43 -5.27 11.66
C GLY A 58 -5.17 -4.45 11.85
N GLU A 59 -4.11 -4.78 11.11
CA GLU A 59 -2.83 -4.06 11.16
C GLU A 59 -2.71 -3.16 9.94
N THR A 60 -2.72 -1.85 10.15
CA THR A 60 -2.65 -0.86 9.07
C THR A 60 -1.50 0.11 9.28
N VAL A 61 -1.07 0.71 8.17
CA VAL A 61 -0.11 1.80 8.08
C VAL A 61 -0.82 3.00 7.49
N PRO A 62 -0.71 4.20 8.07
CA PRO A 62 -1.21 5.42 7.45
C PRO A 62 -0.61 5.61 6.06
N ASP A 63 -1.43 6.06 5.11
CA ASP A 63 -0.96 6.30 3.74
C ASP A 63 0.17 7.33 3.67
N THR A 64 0.17 8.29 4.60
CA THR A 64 1.24 9.29 4.72
C THR A 64 2.63 8.68 4.91
N VAL A 65 2.74 7.55 5.63
CA VAL A 65 4.02 6.85 5.81
C VAL A 65 4.52 6.26 4.48
N PHE A 66 3.60 5.75 3.66
CA PHE A 66 3.93 5.26 2.32
C PHE A 66 4.30 6.43 1.38
N ASP A 67 3.57 7.55 1.46
CA ASP A 67 3.77 8.71 0.60
C ASP A 67 5.07 9.49 0.91
N GLN A 68 5.55 9.40 2.14
CA GLN A 68 6.81 10.02 2.57
C GLN A 68 8.06 9.19 2.22
N ALA A 69 7.91 7.97 1.73
CA ALA A 69 9.06 7.17 1.31
C ALA A 69 9.81 7.84 0.16
N ASP A 70 11.14 7.93 0.23
CA ASP A 70 11.97 8.50 -0.84
C ASP A 70 11.92 7.63 -2.10
N GLU A 71 11.86 6.32 -1.94
CA GLU A 71 11.80 5.36 -3.04
C GLU A 71 10.78 4.25 -2.74
N VAL A 72 9.96 3.92 -3.73
CA VAL A 72 9.00 2.81 -3.68
C VAL A 72 9.32 1.81 -4.77
N VAL A 73 9.64 0.59 -4.39
CA VAL A 73 9.91 -0.53 -5.30
C VAL A 73 8.76 -1.52 -5.26
N LEU A 74 8.04 -1.67 -6.37
CA LEU A 74 7.00 -2.68 -6.49
C LEU A 74 7.62 -4.05 -6.80
N VAL A 75 7.52 -4.98 -5.86
CA VAL A 75 7.87 -6.38 -6.10
C VAL A 75 6.66 -7.09 -6.69
N ASP A 76 6.51 -7.01 -8.02
CA ASP A 76 5.38 -7.59 -8.73
C ASP A 76 5.56 -9.10 -8.93
N LEU A 77 4.57 -9.87 -8.45
CA LEU A 77 4.55 -11.32 -8.57
C LEU A 77 3.19 -11.78 -9.14
N PRO A 78 3.17 -12.50 -10.28
CA PRO A 78 1.95 -13.05 -10.83
C PRO A 78 1.23 -13.99 -9.84
N ALA A 79 -0.12 -13.94 -9.82
CA ALA A 79 -0.91 -14.72 -8.88
C ALA A 79 -0.63 -16.23 -8.92
N ASP A 80 -0.38 -16.79 -10.11
CA ASP A 80 -0.08 -18.22 -10.26
C ASP A 80 1.30 -18.58 -9.65
N GLU A 81 2.29 -17.70 -9.77
CA GLU A 81 3.59 -17.90 -9.14
C GLU A 81 3.51 -17.80 -7.62
N LEU A 82 2.75 -16.82 -7.09
CA LEU A 82 2.54 -16.70 -5.65
C LEU A 82 1.82 -17.94 -5.09
N LEU A 83 0.81 -18.46 -5.79
CA LEU A 83 0.12 -19.69 -5.40
C LEU A 83 1.05 -20.91 -5.46
N ALA A 84 1.95 -20.97 -6.43
CA ALA A 84 2.96 -22.04 -6.49
C ALA A 84 3.95 -21.96 -5.31
N ARG A 85 4.40 -20.75 -4.93
CA ARG A 85 5.27 -20.55 -3.75
C ARG A 85 4.55 -20.90 -2.45
N LEU A 86 3.25 -20.56 -2.34
CA LEU A 86 2.41 -20.92 -1.20
C LEU A 86 2.29 -22.44 -1.05
N LYS A 87 2.00 -23.16 -2.13
CA LYS A 87 1.93 -24.64 -2.16
C LYS A 87 3.27 -25.29 -1.82
N ALA A 88 4.38 -24.67 -2.21
CA ALA A 88 5.73 -25.14 -1.90
C ALA A 88 6.17 -24.83 -0.45
N GLY A 89 5.30 -24.25 0.40
CA GLY A 89 5.61 -23.89 1.77
C GLY A 89 6.61 -22.75 1.94
N LYS A 90 6.84 -21.97 0.88
CA LYS A 90 7.81 -20.85 0.89
C LYS A 90 7.23 -19.56 1.50
N VAL A 91 5.93 -19.49 1.76
CA VAL A 91 5.23 -18.32 2.31
C VAL A 91 4.74 -18.62 3.73
N TYR A 92 4.11 -19.79 3.91
CA TYR A 92 3.62 -20.27 5.21
C TYR A 92 3.94 -21.76 5.37
N GLN A 93 4.00 -22.24 6.61
CA GLN A 93 4.06 -23.67 6.89
C GLN A 93 2.74 -24.35 6.48
N ALA A 94 2.82 -25.61 6.05
CA ALA A 94 1.75 -26.34 5.37
C ALA A 94 0.32 -26.23 5.99
N PRO A 95 0.11 -26.36 7.31
CA PRO A 95 -1.25 -26.26 7.89
C PRO A 95 -1.86 -24.85 7.80
N GLN A 96 -1.02 -23.81 7.85
CA GLN A 96 -1.43 -22.41 7.75
C GLN A 96 -1.67 -22.01 6.29
N ALA A 97 -0.84 -22.52 5.38
CA ALA A 97 -0.95 -22.30 3.94
C ALA A 97 -2.29 -22.79 3.39
N GLU A 98 -2.80 -23.94 3.86
CA GLU A 98 -4.06 -24.51 3.40
C GLU A 98 -5.29 -23.66 3.82
N ARG A 99 -5.30 -23.12 5.03
CA ARG A 99 -6.34 -22.22 5.52
C ARG A 99 -6.28 -20.85 4.81
N ALA A 100 -5.10 -20.30 4.66
CA ALA A 100 -4.87 -19.03 3.98
C ALA A 100 -5.28 -19.12 2.49
N SER A 101 -4.99 -20.24 1.82
CA SER A 101 -5.34 -20.50 0.42
C SER A 101 -6.87 -20.55 0.19
N LYS A 102 -7.63 -21.04 1.16
CA LYS A 102 -9.09 -21.17 1.03
C LYS A 102 -9.82 -19.82 1.10
N ASN A 103 -9.25 -18.84 1.75
CA ASN A 103 -9.89 -17.54 2.02
C ASN A 103 -9.17 -16.40 1.29
N PHE A 104 -8.06 -15.92 1.82
CA PHE A 104 -7.35 -14.74 1.32
C PHE A 104 -6.65 -15.00 -0.02
N PHE A 105 -5.91 -16.10 -0.13
CA PHE A 105 -5.07 -16.43 -1.30
C PHE A 105 -5.85 -17.14 -2.42
N ARG A 106 -7.08 -16.71 -2.71
CA ARG A 106 -7.78 -17.13 -3.93
C ARG A 106 -7.19 -16.38 -5.12
N LYS A 107 -7.05 -17.05 -6.26
CA LYS A 107 -6.47 -16.45 -7.47
C LYS A 107 -7.12 -15.10 -7.82
N GLY A 108 -8.45 -15.01 -7.78
CA GLY A 108 -9.17 -13.77 -8.04
C GLY A 108 -8.80 -12.64 -7.07
N ASN A 109 -8.71 -12.94 -5.77
CA ASN A 109 -8.31 -11.97 -4.76
C ASN A 109 -6.88 -11.46 -5.02
N LEU A 110 -5.94 -12.38 -5.33
CA LEU A 110 -4.56 -12.01 -5.63
C LEU A 110 -4.43 -11.13 -6.87
N ILE A 111 -5.24 -11.39 -7.91
CA ILE A 111 -5.28 -10.54 -9.11
C ILE A 111 -5.77 -9.14 -8.73
N ALA A 112 -6.85 -9.04 -7.94
CA ALA A 112 -7.39 -7.75 -7.51
C ALA A 112 -6.43 -7.00 -6.57
N LEU A 113 -5.79 -7.68 -5.62
CA LEU A 113 -4.77 -7.07 -4.76
C LEU A 113 -3.55 -6.59 -5.55
N ARG A 114 -3.12 -7.34 -6.56
CA ARG A 114 -2.06 -6.92 -7.48
C ARG A 114 -2.45 -5.65 -8.25
N GLU A 115 -3.69 -5.58 -8.74
CA GLU A 115 -4.20 -4.37 -9.39
C GLU A 115 -4.19 -3.16 -8.45
N LEU A 116 -4.62 -3.34 -7.19
CA LEU A 116 -4.55 -2.27 -6.18
C LEU A 116 -3.12 -1.80 -5.94
N ALA A 117 -2.17 -2.73 -5.83
CA ALA A 117 -0.75 -2.38 -5.64
C ALA A 117 -0.18 -1.59 -6.81
N LEU A 118 -0.49 -2.02 -8.05
CA LEU A 118 -0.07 -1.31 -9.27
C LEU A 118 -0.67 0.10 -9.35
N ARG A 119 -1.97 0.24 -9.05
CA ARG A 119 -2.65 1.55 -9.02
C ARG A 119 -2.04 2.46 -7.97
N ARG A 120 -1.87 1.98 -6.73
CA ARG A 120 -1.31 2.78 -5.64
C ARG A 120 0.12 3.24 -5.94
N THR A 121 0.92 2.39 -6.59
CA THR A 121 2.27 2.77 -7.05
C THR A 121 2.20 3.81 -8.18
N ALA A 122 1.26 3.67 -9.11
CA ALA A 122 1.06 4.63 -10.19
C ALA A 122 0.61 6.00 -9.65
N ASP A 123 -0.30 6.04 -8.68
CA ASP A 123 -0.75 7.29 -8.02
C ASP A 123 0.44 8.02 -7.39
N ARG A 124 1.35 7.30 -6.74
CA ARG A 124 2.58 7.89 -6.15
C ARG A 124 3.46 8.52 -7.23
N ILE A 125 3.65 7.83 -8.36
CA ILE A 125 4.43 8.36 -9.49
C ILE A 125 3.75 9.60 -10.09
N GLU A 126 2.43 9.65 -10.14
CA GLU A 126 1.69 10.84 -10.62
C GLU A 126 1.95 12.06 -9.74
N ASP A 127 2.02 11.88 -8.42
CA ASP A 127 2.36 12.95 -7.48
C ASP A 127 3.81 13.42 -7.69
N ASP A 128 4.76 12.52 -7.92
CA ASP A 128 6.15 12.87 -8.24
C ASP A 128 6.24 13.66 -9.55
N VAL A 129 5.51 13.24 -10.59
CA VAL A 129 5.42 13.97 -11.88
C VAL A 129 4.84 15.35 -11.68
N ARG A 130 3.81 15.49 -10.85
CA ARG A 130 3.18 16.79 -10.53
C ARG A 130 4.17 17.70 -9.80
N ALA A 131 4.85 17.18 -8.78
CA ALA A 131 5.85 17.92 -8.01
C ALA A 131 6.99 18.41 -8.93
N TYR A 132 7.55 17.54 -9.77
CA TYR A 132 8.58 17.88 -10.73
C TYR A 132 8.16 18.99 -11.70
N ARG A 133 6.94 18.92 -12.24
CA ARG A 133 6.43 19.95 -13.15
C ARG A 133 6.30 21.31 -12.46
N VAL A 134 5.85 21.34 -11.21
CA VAL A 134 5.78 22.57 -10.42
C VAL A 134 7.17 23.15 -10.20
N GLU A 135 8.12 22.32 -9.76
CA GLU A 135 9.50 22.72 -9.51
C GLU A 135 10.16 23.31 -10.78
N GLN A 136 9.96 22.66 -11.92
CA GLN A 136 10.54 23.07 -13.20
C GLN A 136 9.70 24.14 -13.93
N SER A 137 8.61 24.64 -13.33
CA SER A 137 7.70 25.61 -13.93
C SER A 137 7.14 25.18 -15.30
N ILE A 138 6.90 23.86 -15.48
CA ILE A 138 6.36 23.32 -16.73
C ILE A 138 4.86 23.51 -16.75
N ALA A 139 4.36 24.39 -17.66
CA ALA A 139 2.95 24.68 -17.81
C ALA A 139 2.16 23.58 -18.54
N ASP A 140 2.83 22.81 -19.39
CA ASP A 140 2.18 21.75 -20.18
C ASP A 140 1.67 20.60 -19.32
N ILE A 141 0.45 20.14 -19.59
CA ILE A 141 -0.16 19.00 -18.90
C ILE A 141 0.26 17.71 -19.63
N TRP A 142 1.00 16.87 -18.93
CA TRP A 142 1.30 15.52 -19.41
C TRP A 142 0.10 14.62 -19.09
N LYS A 143 -0.57 14.09 -20.11
CA LYS A 143 -1.76 13.25 -19.97
C LYS A 143 -1.38 11.82 -19.58
N THR A 144 -0.91 11.65 -18.37
CA THR A 144 -0.48 10.33 -17.84
C THR A 144 -1.59 9.57 -17.15
N GLY A 145 -2.69 10.22 -16.80
CA GLY A 145 -3.84 9.61 -16.11
C GLY A 145 -5.18 10.23 -16.54
N ALA A 146 -6.27 9.68 -16.02
CA ALA A 146 -7.61 10.22 -16.20
C ALA A 146 -7.79 11.44 -15.29
N ALA A 147 -8.33 12.52 -15.83
CA ALA A 147 -8.68 13.73 -15.07
C ALA A 147 -10.20 13.91 -15.03
N LEU A 148 -10.75 14.19 -13.86
CA LEU A 148 -12.15 14.55 -13.65
C LEU A 148 -12.22 16.03 -13.28
N LEU A 149 -12.99 16.84 -14.04
CA LEU A 149 -13.32 18.19 -13.69
C LEU A 149 -14.72 18.23 -13.07
N ALA A 150 -14.82 18.52 -11.79
CA ALA A 150 -16.10 18.80 -11.12
C ALA A 150 -16.38 20.31 -11.16
N CYS A 151 -17.45 20.72 -11.85
CA CYS A 151 -17.93 22.09 -11.86
C CYS A 151 -19.00 22.24 -10.78
N VAL A 152 -18.73 23.04 -9.75
CA VAL A 152 -19.69 23.36 -8.69
C VAL A 152 -20.28 24.75 -8.98
N GLY A 153 -21.59 24.79 -9.24
CA GLY A 153 -22.30 26.04 -9.48
C GLY A 153 -22.84 26.66 -8.18
N PRO A 154 -23.26 27.94 -8.22
CA PRO A 154 -23.81 28.62 -7.05
C PRO A 154 -25.28 28.24 -6.72
N ALA A 155 -25.76 27.08 -7.21
CA ALA A 155 -27.13 26.66 -6.94
C ALA A 155 -27.28 26.22 -5.46
N PRO A 156 -28.42 26.58 -4.81
CA PRO A 156 -28.69 26.12 -3.45
C PRO A 156 -28.70 24.59 -3.39
N GLY A 157 -27.86 24.00 -2.52
CA GLY A 157 -27.69 22.54 -2.38
C GLY A 157 -26.47 21.94 -3.07
N ALA A 158 -25.59 22.72 -3.68
CA ALA A 158 -24.33 22.26 -4.25
C ALA A 158 -23.21 22.05 -3.19
N GLU A 159 -23.54 22.24 -1.93
CA GLU A 159 -22.60 22.17 -0.78
C GLU A 159 -22.67 20.83 -0.01
N ASN A 160 -23.12 19.73 -0.63
CA ASN A 160 -23.16 18.41 0.01
C ASN A 160 -22.15 17.46 -0.63
#